data_6756cd3dc08fb71a022bf1e815dc0c02
#
_entry.id   6756cd3dc08fb71a022bf1e815dc0c02
#
_cell.length_a   1.000
_cell.length_b   1.000
_cell.length_c   1.000
_cell.angle_alpha   90.00
_cell.angle_beta   90.00
_cell.angle_gamma   90.00
#
_symmetry.space_group_name_H-M   'P 1'
#
loop_
_entity.id
_entity.type
_entity.pdbx_description
1 polymer ?
#
loop_
_entity_poly.entity_id
_entity_poly.type
_entity_poly.pdbx_seq_one_letter_code
_entity_poly.pdbx_strand_id
1 'polypeptide(L)'
;MKIGCPKEIKPQEFRVGMTPNAAREAVNRGHQVMIETQAGVGAGFTDADYVAAGAKIIGTAEELFAAAEMIVKVKEPQAVERKRLREGQVLFTYLHLAPDPEQTADLLACGVTAIAYETVTDDRGGLPLLAPMSEVAGRLSPQVGAWTLQKANGGRGVLLGGVPGVLPAKVLVIGGGVVGTHAAKVAAGMGADVTVLDRSVNRLRYLDDVFGGQFKNGYADAATTIDLARQADLIIGAVLIPGAAAPKLISRAQLSELKPGAALVDVAIDQGGCFETSHATTHQDPIYEVDGIMHYCVANMPGAVARTSTLALGNATMPFMLALADKGWRKACADDKHLLAGLNTHAGKLTYAAVGTALGLPTIAAADALKL
;
A
#
# COMPACT_ATOMS: atom_id res chain seq x y z
N MET A 1 -4.44 25.29 -12.38
CA MET A 1 -5.37 24.44 -11.59
C MET A 1 -5.23 24.74 -10.11
N LYS A 2 -6.33 24.64 -9.35
CA LYS A 2 -6.32 24.73 -7.89
C LYS A 2 -6.23 23.31 -7.31
N ILE A 3 -5.11 22.98 -6.66
CA ILE A 3 -4.82 21.65 -6.11
C ILE A 3 -4.99 21.70 -4.60
N GLY A 4 -5.83 20.85 -4.02
CA GLY A 4 -6.07 20.75 -2.59
C GLY A 4 -5.52 19.45 -2.02
N CYS A 5 -4.78 19.52 -0.91
CA CYS A 5 -4.35 18.37 -0.15
C CYS A 5 -4.91 18.47 1.28
N PRO A 6 -5.99 17.74 1.60
CA PRO A 6 -6.55 17.73 2.93
C PRO A 6 -5.68 16.91 3.89
N LYS A 7 -5.90 17.11 5.17
CA LYS A 7 -5.39 16.24 6.24
C LYS A 7 -6.12 14.90 6.18
N GLU A 8 -5.36 13.81 6.29
CA GLU A 8 -5.95 12.47 6.41
C GLU A 8 -6.68 12.33 7.74
N ILE A 9 -7.90 11.80 7.69
CA ILE A 9 -8.78 11.64 8.86
C ILE A 9 -9.09 10.18 9.20
N LYS A 10 -8.62 9.23 8.37
CA LYS A 10 -8.72 7.81 8.71
C LYS A 10 -7.90 7.52 9.96
N PRO A 11 -8.42 6.75 10.93
CA PRO A 11 -7.69 6.45 12.16
C PRO A 11 -6.27 5.92 11.88
N GLN A 12 -5.27 6.48 12.56
CA GLN A 12 -3.84 6.12 12.45
C GLN A 12 -3.23 6.33 11.06
N GLU A 13 -3.83 7.18 10.23
CA GLU A 13 -3.22 7.64 8.98
C GLU A 13 -2.48 8.95 9.22
N PHE A 14 -1.16 8.89 9.17
CA PHE A 14 -0.26 10.01 9.42
C PHE A 14 0.46 10.48 8.16
N ARG A 15 0.26 9.81 7.01
CA ARG A 15 0.79 10.23 5.72
C ARG A 15 0.04 11.47 5.21
N VAL A 16 0.60 12.10 4.19
CA VAL A 16 -0.02 13.23 3.49
C VAL A 16 0.12 13.04 1.98
N GLY A 17 -0.91 13.41 1.22
CA GLY A 17 -0.99 13.20 -0.23
C GLY A 17 0.03 14.01 -1.03
N MET A 18 0.57 15.11 -0.47
CA MET A 18 1.52 15.97 -1.15
C MET A 18 2.66 16.37 -0.19
N THR A 19 3.91 16.20 -0.63
CA THR A 19 5.08 16.71 0.10
C THR A 19 5.29 18.21 -0.20
N PRO A 20 6.05 18.96 0.66
CA PRO A 20 6.43 20.34 0.33
C PRO A 20 7.16 20.47 -1.02
N ASN A 21 7.97 19.47 -1.41
CA ASN A 21 8.64 19.47 -2.71
C ASN A 21 7.63 19.34 -3.87
N ALA A 22 6.65 18.44 -3.76
CA ALA A 22 5.60 18.30 -4.75
C ALA A 22 4.74 19.58 -4.86
N ALA A 23 4.46 20.23 -3.72
CA ALA A 23 3.77 21.52 -3.70
C ALA A 23 4.58 22.60 -4.44
N ARG A 24 5.90 22.67 -4.18
CA ARG A 24 6.80 23.62 -4.87
C ARG A 24 6.83 23.40 -6.37
N GLU A 25 6.92 22.15 -6.82
CA GLU A 25 6.91 21.82 -8.26
C GLU A 25 5.61 22.26 -8.93
N ALA A 26 4.48 22.04 -8.28
CA ALA A 26 3.18 22.49 -8.78
C ALA A 26 3.08 24.03 -8.82
N VAL A 27 3.53 24.71 -7.77
CA VAL A 27 3.57 26.19 -7.73
C VAL A 27 4.48 26.76 -8.81
N ASN A 28 5.65 26.17 -9.01
CA ASN A 28 6.60 26.61 -10.07
C ASN A 28 6.01 26.48 -11.49
N ARG A 29 5.03 25.58 -11.67
CA ARG A 29 4.26 25.42 -12.92
C ARG A 29 3.03 26.33 -13.02
N GLY A 30 2.85 27.24 -12.06
CA GLY A 30 1.75 28.22 -12.06
C GLY A 30 0.43 27.69 -11.48
N HIS A 31 0.46 26.55 -10.78
CA HIS A 31 -0.73 26.04 -10.08
C HIS A 31 -0.87 26.67 -8.69
N GLN A 32 -2.10 26.75 -8.21
CA GLN A 32 -2.40 27.18 -6.83
C GLN A 32 -2.51 25.94 -5.95
N VAL A 33 -1.58 25.80 -5.02
CA VAL A 33 -1.57 24.66 -4.07
C VAL A 33 -2.14 25.12 -2.74
N MET A 34 -3.09 24.36 -2.24
CA MET A 34 -3.77 24.56 -0.94
C MET A 34 -3.58 23.32 -0.09
N ILE A 35 -3.09 23.53 1.13
CA ILE A 35 -2.83 22.46 2.09
C ILE A 35 -3.71 22.75 3.32
N GLU A 36 -4.45 21.76 3.79
CA GLU A 36 -5.15 21.88 5.06
C GLU A 36 -4.13 21.99 6.21
N THR A 37 -4.40 22.89 7.16
CA THR A 37 -3.51 23.08 8.31
C THR A 37 -3.21 21.75 9.00
N GLN A 38 -1.96 21.55 9.38
CA GLN A 38 -1.42 20.34 10.02
C GLN A 38 -1.50 19.06 9.18
N ALA A 39 -1.83 19.12 7.90
CA ALA A 39 -1.93 17.92 7.05
C ALA A 39 -0.61 17.12 7.00
N GLY A 40 0.54 17.80 7.00
CA GLY A 40 1.85 17.17 6.91
C GLY A 40 2.49 16.77 8.23
N VAL A 41 1.95 17.19 9.37
CA VAL A 41 2.61 17.06 10.69
C VAL A 41 2.93 15.61 11.03
N GLY A 42 2.01 14.69 10.75
CA GLY A 42 2.23 13.26 10.99
C GLY A 42 3.38 12.65 10.18
N ALA A 43 3.71 13.23 9.03
CA ALA A 43 4.86 12.87 8.19
C ALA A 43 6.10 13.74 8.48
N GLY A 44 6.02 14.66 9.46
CA GLY A 44 7.11 15.55 9.87
C GLY A 44 7.29 16.76 8.95
N PHE A 45 6.21 17.24 8.31
CA PHE A 45 6.18 18.49 7.55
C PHE A 45 5.24 19.48 8.21
N THR A 46 5.76 20.68 8.53
CA THR A 46 5.00 21.75 9.15
C THR A 46 4.25 22.60 8.12
N ASP A 47 3.26 23.36 8.56
CA ASP A 47 2.60 24.36 7.72
C ASP A 47 3.60 25.37 7.14
N ALA A 48 4.64 25.74 7.91
CA ALA A 48 5.71 26.62 7.48
C ALA A 48 6.51 26.04 6.29
N ASP A 49 6.73 24.73 6.26
CA ASP A 49 7.42 24.06 5.13
C ASP A 49 6.62 24.19 3.84
N TYR A 50 5.29 24.09 3.91
CA TYR A 50 4.42 24.29 2.75
C TYR A 50 4.33 25.73 2.32
N VAL A 51 4.27 26.66 3.27
CA VAL A 51 4.32 28.11 2.95
C VAL A 51 5.64 28.47 2.27
N ALA A 52 6.77 27.96 2.75
CA ALA A 52 8.07 28.13 2.11
C ALA A 52 8.16 27.48 0.71
N ALA A 53 7.31 26.50 0.42
CA ALA A 53 7.13 25.90 -0.90
C ALA A 53 6.17 26.70 -1.81
N GLY A 54 5.56 27.78 -1.32
CA GLY A 54 4.63 28.63 -2.06
C GLY A 54 3.16 28.18 -1.98
N ALA A 55 2.83 27.20 -1.15
CA ALA A 55 1.46 26.77 -0.95
C ALA A 55 0.71 27.68 0.04
N LYS A 56 -0.60 27.72 -0.09
CA LYS A 56 -1.51 28.39 0.85
C LYS A 56 -2.02 27.41 1.88
N ILE A 57 -1.96 27.76 3.16
CA ILE A 57 -2.60 26.97 4.23
C ILE A 57 -4.07 27.36 4.33
N ILE A 58 -4.93 26.35 4.40
CA ILE A 58 -6.38 26.46 4.54
C ILE A 58 -6.78 25.92 5.91
N GLY A 59 -7.64 26.63 6.63
CA GLY A 59 -7.98 26.32 8.01
C GLY A 59 -8.86 25.08 8.18
N THR A 60 -9.73 24.78 7.19
CA THR A 60 -10.71 23.70 7.28
C THR A 60 -10.78 22.87 6.02
N ALA A 61 -11.14 21.58 6.16
CA ALA A 61 -11.38 20.72 5.02
C ALA A 61 -12.53 21.21 4.13
N GLU A 62 -13.58 21.77 4.71
CA GLU A 62 -14.72 22.34 3.97
C GLU A 62 -14.27 23.40 2.97
N GLU A 63 -13.49 24.37 3.43
CA GLU A 63 -12.98 25.45 2.58
C GLU A 63 -12.06 24.89 1.49
N LEU A 64 -11.21 23.92 1.84
CA LEU A 64 -10.29 23.29 0.90
C LEU A 64 -11.04 22.53 -0.21
N PHE A 65 -11.97 21.65 0.16
CA PHE A 65 -12.76 20.87 -0.81
C PHE A 65 -13.60 21.79 -1.70
N ALA A 66 -14.19 22.85 -1.14
CA ALA A 66 -14.98 23.81 -1.91
C ALA A 66 -14.14 24.58 -2.93
N ALA A 67 -12.89 24.93 -2.61
CA ALA A 67 -12.02 25.73 -3.46
C ALA A 67 -11.23 24.93 -4.51
N ALA A 68 -10.89 23.67 -4.22
CA ALA A 68 -10.02 22.85 -5.06
C ALA A 68 -10.74 22.32 -6.31
N GLU A 69 -10.00 22.28 -7.42
CA GLU A 69 -10.38 21.61 -8.67
C GLU A 69 -9.90 20.15 -8.68
N MET A 70 -8.76 19.89 -8.02
CA MET A 70 -8.24 18.55 -7.81
C MET A 70 -7.91 18.34 -6.33
N ILE A 71 -8.39 17.23 -5.76
CA ILE A 71 -8.04 16.75 -4.42
C ILE A 71 -7.01 15.64 -4.54
N VAL A 72 -5.90 15.80 -3.82
CA VAL A 72 -4.82 14.81 -3.76
C VAL A 72 -4.74 14.28 -2.33
N LYS A 73 -4.94 12.98 -2.16
CA LYS A 73 -4.94 12.29 -0.86
C LYS A 73 -4.06 11.05 -0.89
N VAL A 74 -3.92 10.40 0.24
CA VAL A 74 -3.31 9.07 0.36
C VAL A 74 -4.39 8.00 0.38
N LYS A 75 -5.31 8.07 1.37
CA LYS A 75 -6.36 7.07 1.57
C LYS A 75 -7.67 7.47 0.90
N GLU A 76 -8.51 6.47 0.74
CA GLU A 76 -9.87 6.62 0.26
C GLU A 76 -10.63 7.69 1.07
N PRO A 77 -11.48 8.51 0.42
CA PRO A 77 -12.23 9.56 1.10
C PRO A 77 -13.24 8.94 2.07
N GLN A 78 -13.19 9.38 3.32
CA GLN A 78 -14.11 8.96 4.36
C GLN A 78 -15.51 9.56 4.13
N ALA A 79 -16.57 9.01 4.74
CA ALA A 79 -17.96 9.40 4.50
C ALA A 79 -18.20 10.93 4.57
N VAL A 80 -17.55 11.62 5.52
CA VAL A 80 -17.66 13.08 5.64
C VAL A 80 -16.96 13.82 4.50
N GLU A 81 -15.89 13.26 3.94
CA GLU A 81 -15.17 13.84 2.81
C GLU A 81 -15.90 13.58 1.49
N ARG A 82 -16.52 12.39 1.32
CA ARG A 82 -17.32 12.05 0.13
C ARG A 82 -18.48 13.05 -0.09
N LYS A 83 -19.09 13.53 1.01
CA LYS A 83 -20.14 14.56 0.96
C LYS A 83 -19.68 15.95 0.51
N ARG A 84 -18.36 16.20 0.50
CA ARG A 84 -17.73 17.46 0.05
C ARG A 84 -17.29 17.41 -1.41
N LEU A 85 -17.22 16.19 -1.98
CA LEU A 85 -16.87 16.00 -3.38
C LEU A 85 -18.03 16.42 -4.29
N ARG A 86 -17.71 16.86 -5.51
CA ARG A 86 -18.70 17.35 -6.47
C ARG A 86 -18.33 17.01 -7.91
N GLU A 87 -19.31 17.10 -8.78
CA GLU A 87 -19.13 17.01 -10.24
C GLU A 87 -18.08 18.05 -10.72
N GLY A 88 -17.28 17.65 -11.72
CA GLY A 88 -16.21 18.47 -12.27
C GLY A 88 -14.93 18.52 -11.44
N GLN A 89 -14.94 17.98 -10.22
CA GLN A 89 -13.74 17.85 -9.37
C GLN A 89 -12.98 16.57 -9.71
N VAL A 90 -11.64 16.63 -9.63
CA VAL A 90 -10.77 15.45 -9.75
C VAL A 90 -10.37 14.99 -8.36
N LEU A 91 -10.46 13.67 -8.11
CA LEU A 91 -9.95 13.01 -6.92
C LEU A 91 -8.82 12.06 -7.33
N PHE A 92 -7.61 12.28 -6.82
CA PHE A 92 -6.42 11.48 -7.11
C PHE A 92 -5.87 10.88 -5.81
N THR A 93 -6.09 9.59 -5.58
CA THR A 93 -5.84 8.90 -4.30
C THR A 93 -5.93 7.38 -4.46
N TYR A 94 -5.62 6.59 -3.42
CA TYR A 94 -6.10 5.21 -3.32
C TYR A 94 -7.61 5.19 -3.11
N LEU A 95 -8.32 4.29 -3.76
CA LEU A 95 -9.78 4.18 -3.67
C LEU A 95 -10.24 2.85 -3.04
N HIS A 96 -9.70 1.72 -3.48
CA HIS A 96 -10.10 0.39 -3.00
C HIS A 96 -11.63 0.15 -3.09
N LEU A 97 -12.25 0.43 -4.25
CA LEU A 97 -13.70 0.48 -4.40
C LEU A 97 -14.40 -0.88 -4.24
N ALA A 98 -13.77 -1.97 -4.66
CA ALA A 98 -14.41 -3.30 -4.66
C ALA A 98 -14.86 -3.77 -3.26
N PRO A 99 -14.09 -3.59 -2.17
CA PRO A 99 -14.52 -3.94 -0.82
C PRO A 99 -15.43 -2.89 -0.15
N ASP A 100 -15.68 -1.74 -0.76
CA ASP A 100 -16.47 -0.64 -0.18
C ASP A 100 -17.60 -0.17 -1.12
N PRO A 101 -18.76 -0.88 -1.11
CA PRO A 101 -19.92 -0.53 -1.94
C PRO A 101 -20.48 0.85 -1.64
N GLU A 102 -20.45 1.29 -0.37
CA GLU A 102 -20.97 2.60 0.06
C GLU A 102 -20.12 3.73 -0.56
N GLN A 103 -18.81 3.64 -0.44
CA GLN A 103 -17.90 4.59 -1.07
C GLN A 103 -18.12 4.65 -2.59
N THR A 104 -18.25 3.48 -3.23
CA THR A 104 -18.48 3.41 -4.67
C THR A 104 -19.77 4.12 -5.05
N ALA A 105 -20.86 3.87 -4.34
CA ALA A 105 -22.15 4.54 -4.57
C ALA A 105 -22.06 6.06 -4.38
N ASP A 106 -21.41 6.53 -3.31
CA ASP A 106 -21.24 7.96 -3.03
C ASP A 106 -20.42 8.66 -4.14
N LEU A 107 -19.33 8.05 -4.61
CA LEU A 107 -18.50 8.62 -5.69
C LEU A 107 -19.24 8.67 -7.03
N LEU A 108 -20.07 7.68 -7.32
CA LEU A 108 -20.93 7.70 -8.50
C LEU A 108 -22.02 8.79 -8.38
N ALA A 109 -22.65 8.91 -7.21
CA ALA A 109 -23.71 9.88 -6.98
C ALA A 109 -23.24 11.33 -7.05
N CYS A 110 -22.03 11.64 -6.54
CA CYS A 110 -21.48 13.00 -6.58
C CYS A 110 -20.85 13.39 -7.94
N GLY A 111 -20.72 12.43 -8.88
CA GLY A 111 -20.20 12.68 -10.22
C GLY A 111 -18.71 13.02 -10.32
N VAL A 112 -17.93 12.86 -9.25
CA VAL A 112 -16.49 13.17 -9.21
C VAL A 112 -15.70 12.34 -10.21
N THR A 113 -14.66 12.93 -10.79
CA THR A 113 -13.68 12.20 -11.61
C THR A 113 -12.62 11.61 -10.70
N ALA A 114 -12.72 10.32 -10.38
CA ALA A 114 -11.79 9.67 -9.46
C ALA A 114 -10.78 8.80 -10.21
N ILE A 115 -9.50 9.08 -9.96
CA ILE A 115 -8.34 8.39 -10.52
C ILE A 115 -7.63 7.68 -9.39
N ALA A 116 -7.67 6.34 -9.42
CA ALA A 116 -7.13 5.48 -8.38
C ALA A 116 -5.65 5.20 -8.58
N TYR A 117 -4.85 5.40 -7.54
CA TYR A 117 -3.41 5.07 -7.56
C TYR A 117 -3.16 3.60 -7.89
N GLU A 118 -3.95 2.70 -7.27
CA GLU A 118 -3.76 1.25 -7.38
C GLU A 118 -4.14 0.64 -8.72
N THR A 119 -4.72 1.42 -9.63
CA THR A 119 -5.08 0.95 -10.98
C THR A 119 -4.29 1.62 -12.10
N VAL A 120 -3.45 2.61 -11.79
CA VAL A 120 -2.45 3.12 -12.74
C VAL A 120 -1.42 2.03 -13.02
N THR A 121 -1.14 1.78 -14.31
CA THR A 121 -0.25 0.69 -14.76
C THR A 121 1.07 1.23 -15.30
N ASP A 122 1.95 0.33 -15.75
CA ASP A 122 3.15 0.63 -16.52
C ASP A 122 3.33 -0.35 -17.70
N ASP A 123 4.28 -0.08 -18.59
CA ASP A 123 4.55 -0.92 -19.78
C ASP A 123 5.02 -2.34 -19.44
N ARG A 124 5.38 -2.62 -18.19
CA ARG A 124 5.81 -3.95 -17.70
C ARG A 124 4.67 -4.70 -17.02
N GLY A 125 3.45 -4.14 -17.01
CA GLY A 125 2.31 -4.70 -16.30
C GLY A 125 2.38 -4.49 -14.78
N GLY A 126 3.25 -3.60 -14.30
CA GLY A 126 3.35 -3.21 -12.90
C GLY A 126 2.32 -2.15 -12.51
N LEU A 127 2.27 -1.85 -11.20
CA LEU A 127 1.42 -0.84 -10.59
C LEU A 127 2.31 0.21 -9.92
N PRO A 128 2.82 1.20 -10.67
CA PRO A 128 3.89 2.10 -10.21
C PRO A 128 3.50 2.97 -9.01
N LEU A 129 2.22 3.24 -8.80
CA LEU A 129 1.76 4.02 -7.66
C LEU A 129 1.40 3.15 -6.43
N LEU A 130 1.26 1.83 -6.61
CA LEU A 130 1.10 0.88 -5.51
C LEU A 130 2.46 0.33 -5.03
N ALA A 131 3.42 0.17 -5.94
CA ALA A 131 4.73 -0.40 -5.67
C ALA A 131 5.46 0.24 -4.47
N PRO A 132 5.48 1.58 -4.28
CA PRO A 132 6.15 2.20 -3.13
C PRO A 132 5.62 1.72 -1.79
N MET A 133 4.31 1.50 -1.67
CA MET A 133 3.71 1.00 -0.42
C MET A 133 4.02 -0.47 -0.20
N SER A 134 4.07 -1.26 -1.27
CA SER A 134 4.53 -2.66 -1.22
C SER A 134 6.00 -2.77 -0.81
N GLU A 135 6.85 -1.85 -1.29
CA GLU A 135 8.27 -1.77 -0.90
C GLU A 135 8.42 -1.42 0.58
N VAL A 136 7.66 -0.44 1.07
CA VAL A 136 7.68 -0.04 2.49
C VAL A 136 7.19 -1.19 3.36
N ALA A 137 6.04 -1.80 3.03
CA ALA A 137 5.49 -2.93 3.79
C ALA A 137 6.47 -4.11 3.83
N GLY A 138 7.08 -4.46 2.69
CA GLY A 138 8.10 -5.50 2.60
C GLY A 138 9.30 -5.21 3.51
N ARG A 139 9.82 -3.98 3.50
CA ARG A 139 10.97 -3.60 4.35
C ARG A 139 10.62 -3.51 5.83
N LEU A 140 9.38 -3.19 6.17
CA LEU A 140 8.90 -3.13 7.54
C LEU A 140 8.66 -4.52 8.13
N SER A 141 8.23 -5.50 7.31
CA SER A 141 7.82 -6.82 7.79
C SER A 141 8.89 -7.58 8.59
N PRO A 142 10.20 -7.59 8.25
CA PRO A 142 11.21 -8.20 9.11
C PRO A 142 11.44 -7.45 10.43
N GLN A 143 11.27 -6.13 10.44
CA GLN A 143 11.46 -5.31 11.64
C GLN A 143 10.37 -5.62 12.68
N VAL A 144 9.09 -5.63 12.24
CA VAL A 144 7.97 -6.00 13.12
C VAL A 144 8.02 -7.47 13.50
N GLY A 145 8.47 -8.36 12.59
CA GLY A 145 8.70 -9.77 12.87
C GLY A 145 9.78 -9.97 13.96
N ALA A 146 10.89 -9.25 13.86
CA ALA A 146 11.94 -9.26 14.89
C ALA A 146 11.43 -8.78 16.25
N TRP A 147 10.59 -7.74 16.27
CA TRP A 147 9.95 -7.24 17.47
C TRP A 147 8.97 -8.28 18.06
N THR A 148 8.14 -8.90 17.21
CA THR A 148 7.18 -9.94 17.62
C THR A 148 7.88 -11.15 18.21
N LEU A 149 9.08 -11.52 17.74
CA LEU A 149 9.86 -12.64 18.26
C LEU A 149 10.41 -12.43 19.69
N GLN A 150 10.35 -11.21 20.22
CA GLN A 150 10.83 -10.91 21.58
C GLN A 150 9.92 -11.57 22.64
N LYS A 151 10.52 -12.03 23.75
CA LYS A 151 9.79 -12.70 24.84
C LYS A 151 8.68 -11.85 25.46
N ALA A 152 8.90 -10.55 25.57
CA ALA A 152 7.90 -9.61 26.09
C ALA A 152 6.62 -9.55 25.24
N ASN A 153 6.71 -9.94 23.96
CA ASN A 153 5.61 -9.97 23.01
C ASN A 153 5.03 -11.37 22.75
N GLY A 154 5.38 -12.36 23.59
CA GLY A 154 4.94 -13.75 23.43
C GLY A 154 5.81 -14.57 22.47
N GLY A 155 6.75 -13.96 21.77
CA GLY A 155 7.63 -14.62 20.82
C GLY A 155 8.61 -15.60 21.46
N ARG A 156 9.29 -16.40 20.64
CA ARG A 156 10.21 -17.44 21.09
C ARG A 156 11.55 -16.94 21.64
N GLY A 157 11.83 -15.62 21.60
CA GLY A 157 13.05 -15.00 22.17
C GLY A 157 14.29 -15.22 21.30
N VAL A 158 14.18 -15.15 19.99
CA VAL A 158 15.30 -15.27 19.03
C VAL A 158 15.65 -13.93 18.43
N LEU A 159 16.93 -13.68 18.23
CA LEU A 159 17.47 -12.53 17.53
C LEU A 159 17.69 -12.91 16.05
N LEU A 160 17.21 -12.08 15.09
CA LEU A 160 17.28 -12.42 13.67
C LEU A 160 18.71 -12.73 13.20
N GLY A 161 19.68 -11.89 13.56
CA GLY A 161 21.06 -12.06 13.12
C GLY A 161 21.90 -13.02 13.98
N GLY A 162 21.35 -13.59 15.04
CA GLY A 162 22.13 -14.35 16.01
C GLY A 162 23.21 -13.49 16.69
N VAL A 163 24.22 -14.13 17.28
CA VAL A 163 25.44 -13.51 17.83
C VAL A 163 26.60 -14.48 17.65
N PRO A 164 27.86 -14.07 17.81
CA PRO A 164 28.99 -15.00 17.77
C PRO A 164 28.77 -16.25 18.62
N GLY A 165 28.80 -17.42 17.98
CA GLY A 165 28.52 -18.71 18.63
C GLY A 165 27.05 -19.12 18.67
N VAL A 166 26.10 -18.27 18.23
CA VAL A 166 24.68 -18.56 18.12
C VAL A 166 24.20 -18.30 16.69
N LEU A 167 23.66 -19.32 16.03
CA LEU A 167 23.18 -19.21 14.64
C LEU A 167 22.04 -18.19 14.52
N PRO A 168 21.92 -17.54 13.35
CA PRO A 168 20.82 -16.61 13.06
C PRO A 168 19.46 -17.34 13.02
N ALA A 169 18.40 -16.56 13.19
CA ALA A 169 17.04 -17.03 12.99
C ALA A 169 16.79 -17.40 11.53
N LYS A 170 15.95 -18.40 11.31
CA LYS A 170 15.47 -18.79 9.98
C LYS A 170 14.23 -17.98 9.64
N VAL A 171 14.30 -17.26 8.53
CA VAL A 171 13.19 -16.45 8.00
C VAL A 171 12.70 -17.05 6.68
N LEU A 172 11.42 -17.39 6.65
CA LEU A 172 10.74 -17.86 5.45
C LEU A 172 9.88 -16.74 4.88
N VAL A 173 10.11 -16.37 3.64
CA VAL A 173 9.30 -15.40 2.89
C VAL A 173 8.52 -16.16 1.81
N ILE A 174 7.19 -16.12 1.86
CA ILE A 174 6.31 -16.81 0.91
C ILE A 174 5.75 -15.77 -0.07
N GLY A 175 6.20 -15.83 -1.32
CA GLY A 175 5.94 -14.86 -2.39
C GLY A 175 7.17 -13.99 -2.67
N GLY A 176 7.76 -14.12 -3.86
CA GLY A 176 8.93 -13.36 -4.31
C GLY A 176 8.59 -12.06 -5.09
N GLY A 177 7.36 -11.55 -4.96
CA GLY A 177 6.92 -10.29 -5.56
C GLY A 177 7.64 -9.06 -4.98
N VAL A 178 7.08 -7.86 -5.14
CA VAL A 178 7.67 -6.62 -4.61
C VAL A 178 7.84 -6.71 -3.09
N VAL A 179 6.77 -7.03 -2.37
CA VAL A 179 6.78 -7.18 -0.89
C VAL A 179 7.85 -8.17 -0.45
N GLY A 180 7.81 -9.41 -0.98
CA GLY A 180 8.70 -10.48 -0.52
C GLY A 180 10.16 -10.23 -0.86
N THR A 181 10.46 -9.64 -2.00
CA THR A 181 11.84 -9.23 -2.36
C THR A 181 12.40 -8.23 -1.34
N HIS A 182 11.62 -7.22 -0.97
CA HIS A 182 12.05 -6.23 0.00
C HIS A 182 12.11 -6.78 1.43
N ALA A 183 11.22 -7.72 1.78
CA ALA A 183 11.28 -8.44 3.04
C ALA A 183 12.56 -9.28 3.14
N ALA A 184 12.86 -10.08 2.12
CA ALA A 184 14.06 -10.92 2.08
C ALA A 184 15.35 -10.09 2.15
N LYS A 185 15.41 -9.00 1.37
CA LYS A 185 16.56 -8.10 1.37
C LYS A 185 16.83 -7.50 2.75
N VAL A 186 15.81 -7.04 3.46
CA VAL A 186 15.98 -6.45 4.79
C VAL A 186 16.30 -7.53 5.82
N ALA A 187 15.61 -8.68 5.82
CA ALA A 187 15.90 -9.78 6.73
C ALA A 187 17.34 -10.29 6.57
N ALA A 188 17.82 -10.46 5.34
CA ALA A 188 19.21 -10.82 5.06
C ALA A 188 20.20 -9.74 5.52
N GLY A 189 19.86 -8.45 5.32
CA GLY A 189 20.64 -7.33 5.83
C GLY A 189 20.70 -7.25 7.37
N MET A 190 19.71 -7.81 8.06
CA MET A 190 19.72 -7.99 9.52
C MET A 190 20.50 -9.24 9.97
N GLY A 191 21.09 -10.00 9.04
CA GLY A 191 21.89 -11.17 9.31
C GLY A 191 21.10 -12.48 9.47
N ALA A 192 19.82 -12.52 9.12
CA ALA A 192 19.01 -13.72 9.18
C ALA A 192 19.36 -14.76 8.11
N ASP A 193 19.09 -16.05 8.37
CA ASP A 193 19.11 -17.12 7.36
C ASP A 193 17.76 -17.11 6.62
N VAL A 194 17.74 -16.52 5.41
CA VAL A 194 16.53 -16.24 4.66
C VAL A 194 16.32 -17.21 3.51
N THR A 195 15.08 -17.71 3.36
CA THR A 195 14.63 -18.46 2.19
C THR A 195 13.36 -17.79 1.63
N VAL A 196 13.35 -17.56 0.31
CA VAL A 196 12.18 -17.02 -0.43
C VAL A 196 11.55 -18.13 -1.25
N LEU A 197 10.24 -18.27 -1.18
CA LEU A 197 9.45 -19.18 -2.02
C LEU A 197 8.61 -18.40 -3.03
N ASP A 198 8.60 -18.87 -4.29
CA ASP A 198 7.70 -18.38 -5.33
C ASP A 198 7.31 -19.51 -6.28
N ARG A 199 6.13 -19.40 -6.92
CA ARG A 199 5.68 -20.34 -7.96
C ARG A 199 6.26 -20.04 -9.34
N SER A 200 6.75 -18.83 -9.55
CA SER A 200 7.32 -18.39 -10.82
C SER A 200 8.82 -18.68 -10.87
N VAL A 201 9.21 -19.71 -11.62
CA VAL A 201 10.63 -20.02 -11.84
C VAL A 201 11.39 -18.83 -12.46
N ASN A 202 10.72 -18.04 -13.32
CA ASN A 202 11.33 -16.84 -13.88
C ASN A 202 11.59 -15.79 -12.79
N ARG A 203 10.69 -15.67 -11.81
CA ARG A 203 10.91 -14.79 -10.67
C ARG A 203 12.05 -15.27 -9.79
N LEU A 204 12.13 -16.57 -9.54
CA LEU A 204 13.25 -17.18 -8.79
C LEU A 204 14.59 -16.95 -9.45
N ARG A 205 14.69 -17.13 -10.80
CA ARG A 205 15.92 -16.80 -11.57
C ARG A 205 16.31 -15.33 -11.40
N TYR A 206 15.35 -14.42 -11.56
CA TYR A 206 15.61 -12.99 -11.37
C TYR A 206 16.17 -12.69 -9.97
N LEU A 207 15.59 -13.31 -8.92
CA LEU A 207 16.05 -13.13 -7.55
C LEU A 207 17.46 -13.68 -7.35
N ASP A 208 17.76 -14.83 -7.96
CA ASP A 208 19.09 -15.45 -7.92
C ASP A 208 20.14 -14.55 -8.58
N ASP A 209 19.86 -14.11 -9.82
CA ASP A 209 20.75 -13.26 -10.61
C ASP A 209 21.03 -11.91 -9.93
N VAL A 210 19.99 -11.27 -9.34
CA VAL A 210 20.13 -9.93 -8.76
C VAL A 210 20.75 -9.95 -7.38
N PHE A 211 20.44 -10.95 -6.55
CA PHE A 211 20.87 -10.96 -5.15
C PHE A 211 22.05 -11.89 -4.84
N GLY A 212 22.52 -12.67 -5.82
CA GLY A 212 23.80 -13.36 -5.76
C GLY A 212 24.00 -14.21 -4.50
N GLY A 213 22.99 -14.94 -4.05
CA GLY A 213 23.09 -15.80 -2.87
C GLY A 213 22.96 -15.09 -1.51
N GLN A 214 22.56 -13.81 -1.46
CA GLN A 214 22.25 -13.12 -0.20
C GLN A 214 21.12 -13.82 0.57
N PHE A 215 20.26 -14.53 -0.13
CA PHE A 215 19.23 -15.41 0.41
C PHE A 215 18.97 -16.59 -0.52
N LYS A 216 18.47 -17.68 0.05
CA LYS A 216 18.09 -18.86 -0.72
C LYS A 216 16.73 -18.64 -1.38
N ASN A 217 16.48 -19.36 -2.48
CA ASN A 217 15.16 -19.38 -3.09
C ASN A 217 14.71 -20.83 -3.37
N GLY A 218 13.41 -21.05 -3.46
CA GLY A 218 12.80 -22.34 -3.72
C GLY A 218 11.43 -22.25 -4.34
N TYR A 219 10.99 -23.34 -4.95
CA TYR A 219 9.65 -23.41 -5.56
C TYR A 219 8.56 -23.58 -4.50
N ALA A 220 7.51 -22.78 -4.59
CA ALA A 220 6.41 -22.73 -3.62
C ALA A 220 5.35 -23.81 -3.94
N ASP A 221 5.59 -25.04 -3.59
CA ASP A 221 4.53 -26.07 -3.45
C ASP A 221 4.13 -26.27 -1.99
N ALA A 222 3.05 -27.02 -1.75
CA ALA A 222 2.51 -27.21 -0.41
C ALA A 222 3.47 -27.95 0.53
N ALA A 223 4.17 -28.98 0.04
CA ALA A 223 5.10 -29.78 0.84
C ALA A 223 6.35 -28.95 1.22
N THR A 224 6.99 -28.31 0.23
CA THR A 224 8.16 -27.44 0.46
C THR A 224 7.81 -26.28 1.40
N THR A 225 6.63 -25.69 1.24
CA THR A 225 6.19 -24.57 2.07
C THR A 225 6.08 -24.98 3.55
N ILE A 226 5.41 -26.09 3.85
CA ILE A 226 5.26 -26.52 5.25
C ILE A 226 6.57 -27.06 5.84
N ASP A 227 7.40 -27.75 5.06
CA ASP A 227 8.69 -28.27 5.54
C ASP A 227 9.65 -27.15 5.95
N LEU A 228 9.66 -26.04 5.22
CA LEU A 228 10.44 -24.86 5.56
C LEU A 228 9.78 -24.04 6.69
N ALA A 229 8.45 -23.99 6.73
CA ALA A 229 7.72 -23.31 7.81
C ALA A 229 7.99 -23.93 9.18
N ARG A 230 8.05 -25.27 9.28
CA ARG A 230 8.43 -26.02 10.50
C ARG A 230 9.80 -25.59 11.04
N GLN A 231 10.71 -25.17 10.15
CA GLN A 231 12.07 -24.77 10.51
C GLN A 231 12.20 -23.26 10.76
N ALA A 232 11.23 -22.47 10.35
CA ALA A 232 11.28 -21.03 10.45
C ALA A 232 11.03 -20.53 11.88
N ASP A 233 11.65 -19.42 12.22
CA ASP A 233 11.39 -18.64 13.42
C ASP A 233 10.45 -17.46 13.10
N LEU A 234 10.58 -16.93 11.86
CA LEU A 234 9.73 -15.88 11.31
C LEU A 234 9.23 -16.32 9.93
N ILE A 235 7.93 -16.22 9.70
CA ILE A 235 7.31 -16.46 8.40
C ILE A 235 6.61 -15.19 7.93
N ILE A 236 6.94 -14.72 6.72
CA ILE A 236 6.35 -13.52 6.12
C ILE A 236 5.49 -13.92 4.93
N GLY A 237 4.18 -13.72 5.04
CA GLY A 237 3.23 -13.92 3.96
C GLY A 237 3.19 -12.70 3.03
N ALA A 238 3.67 -12.89 1.80
CA ALA A 238 3.87 -11.81 0.83
C ALA A 238 3.23 -12.12 -0.55
N VAL A 239 2.22 -12.99 -0.57
CA VAL A 239 1.50 -13.35 -1.80
C VAL A 239 0.33 -12.40 -2.02
N LEU A 240 0.36 -11.70 -3.14
CA LEU A 240 -0.70 -10.82 -3.59
C LEU A 240 -1.19 -11.29 -4.95
N ILE A 241 -2.50 -11.50 -5.08
CA ILE A 241 -3.14 -11.78 -6.37
C ILE A 241 -4.00 -10.56 -6.73
N PRO A 242 -3.66 -9.81 -7.78
CA PRO A 242 -4.43 -8.63 -8.17
C PRO A 242 -5.91 -8.97 -8.38
N GLY A 243 -6.80 -8.28 -7.67
CA GLY A 243 -8.24 -8.44 -7.81
C GLY A 243 -8.85 -9.73 -7.20
N ALA A 244 -8.07 -10.52 -6.46
CA ALA A 244 -8.54 -11.73 -5.80
C ALA A 244 -8.07 -11.81 -4.34
N ALA A 245 -8.74 -12.66 -3.54
CA ALA A 245 -8.31 -12.96 -2.18
C ALA A 245 -6.96 -13.68 -2.19
N ALA A 246 -6.13 -13.43 -1.19
CA ALA A 246 -4.87 -14.14 -1.00
C ALA A 246 -5.14 -15.65 -0.73
N PRO A 247 -4.33 -16.57 -1.30
CA PRO A 247 -4.45 -18.00 -1.00
C PRO A 247 -4.04 -18.29 0.44
N LYS A 248 -4.70 -19.24 1.08
CA LYS A 248 -4.30 -19.70 2.43
C LYS A 248 -3.12 -20.68 2.31
N LEU A 249 -1.95 -20.21 2.72
CA LEU A 249 -0.67 -20.91 2.56
C LEU A 249 -0.34 -21.85 3.74
N ILE A 250 -0.83 -21.50 4.94
CA ILE A 250 -0.70 -22.29 6.17
C ILE A 250 -2.09 -22.37 6.80
N SER A 251 -2.57 -23.58 7.02
CA SER A 251 -3.84 -23.85 7.69
C SER A 251 -3.70 -23.78 9.20
N ARG A 252 -4.81 -23.64 9.92
CA ARG A 252 -4.82 -23.68 11.39
C ARG A 252 -4.26 -25.02 11.94
N ALA A 253 -4.60 -26.13 11.31
CA ALA A 253 -4.10 -27.46 11.73
C ALA A 253 -2.57 -27.55 11.68
N GLN A 254 -1.94 -26.86 10.73
CA GLN A 254 -0.49 -26.85 10.55
C GLN A 254 0.25 -25.95 11.56
N LEU A 255 -0.44 -25.07 12.30
CA LEU A 255 0.23 -24.26 13.33
C LEU A 255 0.92 -25.09 14.40
N SER A 256 0.35 -26.24 14.76
CA SER A 256 0.95 -27.20 15.74
C SER A 256 2.28 -27.81 15.28
N GLU A 257 2.59 -27.70 13.98
CA GLU A 257 3.82 -28.21 13.39
C GLU A 257 4.94 -27.15 13.38
N LEU A 258 4.59 -25.88 13.64
CA LEU A 258 5.53 -24.78 13.67
C LEU A 258 6.26 -24.74 15.03
N LYS A 259 7.38 -24.01 15.07
CA LYS A 259 8.10 -23.82 16.34
C LYS A 259 7.27 -22.97 17.30
N PRO A 260 7.08 -23.40 18.55
CA PRO A 260 6.35 -22.61 19.55
C PRO A 260 6.94 -21.19 19.69
N GLY A 261 6.06 -20.18 19.66
CA GLY A 261 6.43 -18.77 19.71
C GLY A 261 7.04 -18.23 18.41
N ALA A 262 6.99 -18.99 17.30
CA ALA A 262 7.30 -18.45 15.98
C ALA A 262 6.36 -17.29 15.62
N ALA A 263 6.81 -16.39 14.75
CA ALA A 263 6.03 -15.23 14.33
C ALA A 263 5.57 -15.39 12.87
N LEU A 264 4.28 -15.12 12.62
CA LEU A 264 3.68 -14.96 11.31
C LEU A 264 3.41 -13.47 11.07
N VAL A 265 4.00 -12.89 10.03
CA VAL A 265 3.72 -11.53 9.58
C VAL A 265 2.96 -11.61 8.26
N ASP A 266 1.70 -11.22 8.28
CA ASP A 266 0.83 -11.29 7.10
C ASP A 266 0.72 -9.92 6.43
N VAL A 267 1.53 -9.70 5.39
CA VAL A 267 1.52 -8.45 4.63
C VAL A 267 0.35 -8.37 3.64
N ALA A 268 -0.26 -9.50 3.31
CA ALA A 268 -1.43 -9.57 2.42
C ALA A 268 -2.77 -9.44 3.17
N ILE A 269 -2.76 -8.97 4.41
CA ILE A 269 -3.95 -8.92 5.27
C ILE A 269 -5.08 -8.09 4.67
N ASP A 270 -4.77 -7.01 3.94
CA ASP A 270 -5.75 -6.17 3.25
C ASP A 270 -6.55 -6.94 2.17
N GLN A 271 -6.04 -8.12 1.75
CA GLN A 271 -6.70 -9.03 0.81
C GLN A 271 -7.16 -10.34 1.49
N GLY A 272 -7.44 -10.29 2.79
CA GLY A 272 -7.92 -11.42 3.58
C GLY A 272 -6.82 -12.32 4.16
N GLY A 273 -5.54 -11.98 3.95
CA GLY A 273 -4.38 -12.64 4.53
C GLY A 273 -4.00 -13.99 3.91
N CYS A 274 -2.70 -14.32 4.01
CA CYS A 274 -2.11 -15.56 3.49
C CYS A 274 -2.24 -16.76 4.43
N PHE A 275 -2.60 -16.57 5.69
CA PHE A 275 -2.74 -17.64 6.65
C PHE A 275 -4.21 -17.82 7.04
N GLU A 276 -4.63 -19.06 7.30
CA GLU A 276 -6.03 -19.34 7.66
C GLU A 276 -6.46 -18.61 8.93
N THR A 277 -5.53 -18.45 9.88
CA THR A 277 -5.74 -17.80 11.18
C THR A 277 -5.52 -16.29 11.15
N SER A 278 -5.19 -15.70 10.01
CA SER A 278 -5.02 -14.25 9.87
C SER A 278 -6.34 -13.50 9.98
N HIS A 279 -6.36 -12.49 10.86
CA HIS A 279 -7.38 -11.45 10.89
C HIS A 279 -6.72 -10.08 11.09
N ALA A 280 -7.34 -9.04 10.53
CA ALA A 280 -6.76 -7.70 10.55
C ALA A 280 -6.63 -7.17 11.98
N THR A 281 -5.47 -6.58 12.28
CA THR A 281 -5.15 -5.87 13.52
C THR A 281 -4.84 -4.40 13.24
N THR A 282 -4.60 -3.63 14.29
CA THR A 282 -4.31 -2.20 14.20
C THR A 282 -2.91 -1.91 14.74
N HIS A 283 -2.39 -0.71 14.48
CA HIS A 283 -1.11 -0.26 15.07
C HIS A 283 -1.15 -0.12 16.60
N GLN A 284 -2.34 -0.01 17.21
CA GLN A 284 -2.50 0.07 18.67
C GLN A 284 -2.44 -1.31 19.32
N ASP A 285 -3.01 -2.32 18.66
CA ASP A 285 -3.01 -3.71 19.11
C ASP A 285 -2.54 -4.59 17.93
N PRO A 286 -1.21 -4.66 17.70
CA PRO A 286 -0.68 -5.17 16.43
C PRO A 286 -0.55 -6.68 16.37
N ILE A 287 -0.52 -7.36 17.50
CA ILE A 287 -0.22 -8.81 17.57
C ILE A 287 -1.27 -9.57 18.37
N TYR A 288 -1.40 -10.84 18.05
CA TYR A 288 -2.20 -11.81 18.81
C TYR A 288 -1.59 -13.20 18.72
N GLU A 289 -1.98 -14.09 19.62
CA GLU A 289 -1.53 -15.49 19.63
C GLU A 289 -2.66 -16.42 19.18
N VAL A 290 -2.33 -17.41 18.36
CA VAL A 290 -3.19 -18.56 18.03
C VAL A 290 -2.37 -19.82 18.14
N ASP A 291 -2.84 -20.75 18.99
CA ASP A 291 -2.24 -22.08 19.16
C ASP A 291 -0.70 -22.03 19.41
N GLY A 292 -0.24 -21.04 20.19
CA GLY A 292 1.17 -20.84 20.55
C GLY A 292 2.02 -20.13 19.48
N ILE A 293 1.41 -19.62 18.41
CA ILE A 293 2.08 -18.90 17.30
C ILE A 293 1.64 -17.45 17.31
N MET A 294 2.62 -16.54 17.26
CA MET A 294 2.39 -15.11 17.26
C MET A 294 2.02 -14.62 15.84
N HIS A 295 1.02 -13.77 15.76
CA HIS A 295 0.57 -13.17 14.51
C HIS A 295 0.71 -11.66 14.56
N TYR A 296 1.27 -11.06 13.49
CA TYR A 296 1.26 -9.64 13.20
C TYR A 296 0.52 -9.44 11.88
N CYS A 297 -0.68 -8.87 11.95
CA CYS A 297 -1.59 -8.74 10.80
C CYS A 297 -2.13 -7.32 10.68
N VAL A 298 -1.29 -6.31 10.91
CA VAL A 298 -1.70 -4.91 10.88
C VAL A 298 -2.07 -4.49 9.45
N ALA A 299 -3.33 -4.11 9.28
CA ALA A 299 -3.76 -3.46 8.05
C ALA A 299 -3.07 -2.09 7.90
N ASN A 300 -2.71 -1.72 6.66
CA ASN A 300 -2.02 -0.47 6.40
C ASN A 300 -0.63 -0.35 7.07
N MET A 301 0.18 -1.40 7.02
CA MET A 301 1.55 -1.38 7.54
C MET A 301 2.37 -0.13 7.16
N PRO A 302 2.31 0.40 5.91
CA PRO A 302 3.05 1.60 5.54
C PRO A 302 2.69 2.85 6.34
N GLY A 303 1.51 2.91 6.94
CA GLY A 303 1.08 4.00 7.82
C GLY A 303 1.95 4.17 9.08
N ALA A 304 2.53 3.08 9.59
CA ALA A 304 3.43 3.11 10.74
C ALA A 304 4.70 3.95 10.53
N VAL A 305 5.15 4.07 9.28
CA VAL A 305 6.37 4.80 8.88
C VAL A 305 6.01 5.94 7.93
N ALA A 306 5.10 6.80 8.40
CA ALA A 306 4.42 7.81 7.61
C ALA A 306 5.39 8.73 6.83
N ARG A 307 6.52 9.13 7.40
CA ARG A 307 7.51 9.97 6.71
C ARG A 307 8.11 9.28 5.48
N THR A 308 8.62 8.05 5.65
CA THR A 308 9.18 7.26 4.54
C THR A 308 8.12 7.00 3.48
N SER A 309 6.93 6.60 3.91
CA SER A 309 5.80 6.29 3.02
C SER A 309 5.32 7.50 2.24
N THR A 310 5.23 8.67 2.88
CA THR A 310 4.85 9.93 2.21
C THR A 310 5.87 10.33 1.15
N LEU A 311 7.17 10.25 1.48
CA LEU A 311 8.23 10.57 0.51
C LEU A 311 8.24 9.60 -0.66
N ALA A 312 8.14 8.29 -0.41
CA ALA A 312 8.13 7.27 -1.44
C ALA A 312 6.90 7.40 -2.37
N LEU A 313 5.71 7.57 -1.78
CA LEU A 313 4.49 7.76 -2.54
C LEU A 313 4.51 9.08 -3.32
N GLY A 314 4.92 10.17 -2.68
CA GLY A 314 5.00 11.49 -3.32
C GLY A 314 5.92 11.51 -4.54
N ASN A 315 7.07 10.82 -4.48
CA ASN A 315 7.96 10.69 -5.64
C ASN A 315 7.30 9.97 -6.81
N ALA A 316 6.47 8.96 -6.53
CA ALA A 316 5.79 8.19 -7.56
C ALA A 316 4.56 8.93 -8.13
N THR A 317 3.78 9.60 -7.28
CA THR A 317 2.52 10.24 -7.67
C THR A 317 2.72 11.63 -8.31
N MET A 318 3.77 12.35 -7.94
CA MET A 318 4.03 13.72 -8.40
C MET A 318 4.01 13.88 -9.93
N PRO A 319 4.66 13.04 -10.74
CA PRO A 319 4.62 13.20 -12.20
C PRO A 319 3.20 13.12 -12.77
N PHE A 320 2.37 12.22 -12.25
CA PHE A 320 0.98 12.05 -12.67
C PHE A 320 0.10 13.20 -12.18
N MET A 321 0.26 13.63 -10.92
CA MET A 321 -0.41 14.81 -10.37
C MET A 321 -0.12 16.06 -11.23
N LEU A 322 1.14 16.28 -11.59
CA LEU A 322 1.53 17.40 -12.44
C LEU A 322 0.94 17.28 -13.85
N ALA A 323 0.92 16.09 -14.44
CA ALA A 323 0.29 15.87 -15.75
C ALA A 323 -1.21 16.17 -15.71
N LEU A 324 -1.90 15.75 -14.65
CA LEU A 324 -3.31 16.06 -14.41
C LEU A 324 -3.53 17.56 -14.23
N ALA A 325 -2.65 18.24 -13.50
CA ALA A 325 -2.73 19.67 -13.25
C ALA A 325 -2.45 20.53 -14.51
N ASP A 326 -1.41 20.17 -15.27
CA ASP A 326 -0.96 20.91 -16.45
C ASP A 326 -1.94 20.79 -17.63
N LYS A 327 -2.46 19.57 -17.87
CA LYS A 327 -3.23 19.24 -19.07
C LYS A 327 -4.74 19.15 -18.82
N GLY A 328 -5.16 19.06 -17.56
CA GLY A 328 -6.48 18.59 -17.19
C GLY A 328 -6.62 17.07 -17.35
N TRP A 329 -7.49 16.46 -16.58
CA TRP A 329 -7.60 15.00 -16.49
C TRP A 329 -7.90 14.31 -17.83
N ARG A 330 -8.78 14.89 -18.68
CA ARG A 330 -9.14 14.30 -20.00
C ARG A 330 -7.93 14.15 -20.89
N LYS A 331 -7.18 15.25 -21.06
CA LYS A 331 -6.01 15.26 -21.94
C LYS A 331 -4.88 14.41 -21.34
N ALA A 332 -4.66 14.49 -20.03
CA ALA A 332 -3.64 13.68 -19.36
C ALA A 332 -3.90 12.17 -19.55
N CYS A 333 -5.16 11.72 -19.36
CA CYS A 333 -5.56 10.34 -19.59
C CYS A 333 -5.58 9.95 -21.08
N ALA A 334 -5.89 10.86 -21.98
CA ALA A 334 -5.84 10.58 -23.42
C ALA A 334 -4.39 10.43 -23.94
N ASP A 335 -3.46 11.17 -23.36
CA ASP A 335 -2.04 11.13 -23.73
C ASP A 335 -1.30 9.92 -23.11
N ASP A 336 -1.82 9.35 -22.01
CA ASP A 336 -1.19 8.27 -21.26
C ASP A 336 -2.20 7.15 -20.95
N LYS A 337 -2.07 6.02 -21.66
CA LYS A 337 -2.91 4.81 -21.48
C LYS A 337 -2.82 4.24 -20.06
N HIS A 338 -1.69 4.44 -19.38
CA HIS A 338 -1.45 3.94 -18.04
C HIS A 338 -2.18 4.78 -17.00
N LEU A 339 -2.16 6.10 -17.16
CA LEU A 339 -2.96 7.01 -16.33
C LEU A 339 -4.46 6.81 -16.61
N LEU A 340 -4.85 6.55 -17.86
CA LEU A 340 -6.24 6.22 -18.22
C LEU A 340 -6.73 4.97 -17.48
N ALA A 341 -5.89 3.96 -17.30
CA ALA A 341 -6.23 2.77 -16.50
C ALA A 341 -6.52 3.13 -15.02
N GLY A 342 -6.02 4.26 -14.54
CA GLY A 342 -6.30 4.82 -13.22
C GLY A 342 -7.71 5.39 -13.09
N LEU A 343 -8.39 5.75 -14.18
CA LEU A 343 -9.73 6.31 -14.13
C LEU A 343 -10.73 5.27 -13.65
N ASN A 344 -11.36 5.48 -12.51
CA ASN A 344 -12.30 4.53 -11.91
C ASN A 344 -13.75 5.03 -11.93
N THR A 345 -13.99 6.34 -11.73
CA THR A 345 -15.32 6.94 -11.87
C THR A 345 -15.26 8.28 -12.62
N HIS A 346 -16.32 8.59 -13.38
CA HIS A 346 -16.52 9.90 -13.99
C HIS A 346 -18.01 10.10 -14.29
N ALA A 347 -18.55 11.29 -13.98
CA ALA A 347 -19.92 11.70 -14.30
C ALA A 347 -20.98 10.62 -13.94
N GLY A 348 -20.87 10.01 -12.77
CA GLY A 348 -21.78 8.96 -12.29
C GLY A 348 -21.59 7.59 -12.97
N LYS A 349 -20.53 7.38 -13.74
CA LYS A 349 -20.21 6.12 -14.39
C LYS A 349 -18.99 5.46 -13.77
N LEU A 350 -19.07 4.15 -13.58
CA LEU A 350 -17.94 3.31 -13.17
C LEU A 350 -17.18 2.86 -14.43
N THR A 351 -15.86 2.97 -14.42
CA THR A 351 -15.01 2.65 -15.58
C THR A 351 -14.11 1.44 -15.34
N TYR A 352 -13.90 1.02 -14.09
CA TYR A 352 -13.02 -0.08 -13.76
C TYR A 352 -13.80 -1.41 -13.66
N ALA A 353 -13.60 -2.27 -14.66
CA ALA A 353 -14.39 -3.51 -14.85
C ALA A 353 -14.33 -4.46 -13.64
N ALA A 354 -13.16 -4.58 -12.98
CA ALA A 354 -13.03 -5.47 -11.82
C ALA A 354 -13.93 -5.05 -10.64
N VAL A 355 -14.09 -3.75 -10.40
CA VAL A 355 -15.01 -3.21 -9.40
C VAL A 355 -16.46 -3.48 -9.81
N GLY A 356 -16.79 -3.25 -11.09
CA GLY A 356 -18.13 -3.55 -11.61
C GLY A 356 -18.52 -5.01 -11.42
N THR A 357 -17.59 -5.93 -11.73
CA THR A 357 -17.81 -7.39 -11.52
C THR A 357 -17.99 -7.70 -10.02
N ALA A 358 -17.13 -7.15 -9.15
CA ALA A 358 -17.20 -7.42 -7.71
C ALA A 358 -18.50 -6.92 -7.06
N LEU A 359 -19.04 -5.79 -7.53
CA LEU A 359 -20.23 -5.14 -6.96
C LEU A 359 -21.51 -5.38 -7.76
N GLY A 360 -21.45 -6.09 -8.90
CA GLY A 360 -22.61 -6.27 -9.77
C GLY A 360 -23.08 -4.97 -10.45
N LEU A 361 -22.19 -4.01 -10.67
CA LEU A 361 -22.51 -2.71 -11.24
C LEU A 361 -22.13 -2.62 -12.74
N PRO A 362 -22.91 -1.88 -13.55
CA PRO A 362 -22.55 -1.67 -14.95
C PRO A 362 -21.30 -0.78 -15.06
N THR A 363 -20.46 -1.08 -16.03
CA THR A 363 -19.23 -0.31 -16.33
C THR A 363 -19.25 0.15 -17.79
N ILE A 364 -18.56 1.28 -18.04
CA ILE A 364 -18.20 1.75 -19.38
C ILE A 364 -16.70 1.65 -19.56
N ALA A 365 -16.22 1.61 -20.80
CA ALA A 365 -14.78 1.68 -21.04
C ALA A 365 -14.23 3.06 -20.60
N ALA A 366 -13.05 3.09 -19.97
CA ALA A 366 -12.41 4.35 -19.56
C ALA A 366 -12.20 5.32 -20.73
N ALA A 367 -11.93 4.80 -21.95
CA ALA A 367 -11.82 5.60 -23.16
C ALA A 367 -13.15 6.25 -23.59
N ASP A 368 -14.30 5.66 -23.26
CA ASP A 368 -15.61 6.27 -23.55
C ASP A 368 -15.94 7.36 -22.55
N ALA A 369 -15.46 7.25 -21.30
CA ALA A 369 -15.59 8.31 -20.31
C ALA A 369 -14.89 9.63 -20.72
N LEU A 370 -13.84 9.54 -21.57
CA LEU A 370 -13.17 10.74 -22.09
C LEU A 370 -14.10 11.58 -23.02
N LYS A 371 -15.19 11.00 -23.52
CA LYS A 371 -16.13 11.67 -24.43
C LYS A 371 -17.32 12.29 -23.71
N LEU A 372 -17.54 11.96 -22.46
CA LEU A 372 -18.59 12.52 -21.60
C LEU A 372 -18.18 13.90 -21.07
#